data_f5332308a54faa8a5dc32d460c9f0930
#
_entry.id   f5332308a54faa8a5dc32d460c9f0930
#
_cell.length_a   1.000
_cell.length_b   1.000
_cell.length_c   1.000
_cell.angle_alpha   90.00
_cell.angle_beta   90.00
_cell.angle_gamma   90.00
#
_symmetry.space_group_name_H-M   'P 1'
#
loop_
_entity.id
_entity.type
_entity.pdbx_description
1 polymer ?
#
loop_
_entity_poly.entity_id
_entity_poly.type
_entity_poly.pdbx_seq_one_letter_code
_entity_poly.pdbx_strand_id
1 'polypeptide(L)'
;QGGCEEGGAHTPIGTRRTFFGWVTKVAAGFIGFGLAIPLAGYVISPALKRKARPWVDVGSLADMPLGDPKQLDHVTTIQDGYLKSQSQKAVWAVKQPDGQVRVFSPMCTHLGCGYRWDGEEKQFKCPCHGSVFDIEGKVVAGPAPRPLDLLPSKIENGRLLVVFKEFKPGTGEVIEL
;
A
#
# COMPACT_ATOMS: atom_id res chain seq x y z
N GLN A 1 -38.56 65.56 49.66
CA GLN A 1 -38.50 64.18 50.17
C GLN A 1 -38.77 63.27 48.95
N GLY A 2 -37.80 62.50 48.61
CA GLY A 2 -37.64 61.70 47.44
C GLY A 2 -38.31 60.37 47.49
N GLY A 3 -38.93 59.96 46.45
CA GLY A 3 -39.36 58.60 46.19
C GLY A 3 -38.42 58.00 45.13
N CYS A 4 -37.69 56.96 45.49
CA CYS A 4 -36.93 56.15 44.57
C CYS A 4 -37.89 55.14 43.95
N GLU A 5 -38.12 55.23 42.67
CA GLU A 5 -38.82 54.15 41.93
C GLU A 5 -37.84 53.14 41.42
N GLU A 6 -38.16 51.92 41.78
CA GLU A 6 -37.42 50.71 41.42
C GLU A 6 -37.47 50.48 39.89
N GLY A 7 -36.30 50.44 39.28
CA GLY A 7 -36.15 50.03 37.89
C GLY A 7 -36.45 48.54 37.67
N GLY A 8 -37.64 48.24 37.22
CA GLY A 8 -37.97 46.87 36.77
C GLY A 8 -37.06 46.42 35.66
N ALA A 9 -36.39 45.28 35.87
CA ALA A 9 -35.57 44.61 34.86
C ALA A 9 -36.50 44.11 33.72
N HIS A 10 -36.57 44.85 32.63
CA HIS A 10 -37.13 44.38 31.38
C HIS A 10 -36.28 43.25 30.82
N THR A 11 -36.73 42.01 31.01
CA THR A 11 -36.25 40.90 30.18
C THR A 11 -36.59 41.21 28.74
N PRO A 12 -35.62 41.26 27.80
CA PRO A 12 -35.93 41.59 26.43
C PRO A 12 -36.72 40.41 25.80
N ILE A 13 -38.00 40.62 25.57
CA ILE A 13 -38.82 39.75 24.75
C ILE A 13 -38.16 39.67 23.40
N GLY A 14 -37.74 38.43 22.99
CA GLY A 14 -36.98 38.19 21.77
C GLY A 14 -37.61 38.86 20.54
N THR A 15 -36.92 39.85 20.01
CA THR A 15 -37.38 40.55 18.80
C THR A 15 -37.33 39.56 17.61
N ARG A 16 -38.16 39.81 16.58
CA ARG A 16 -38.11 39.01 15.32
C ARG A 16 -36.70 38.83 14.79
N ARG A 17 -35.85 39.79 14.96
CA ARG A 17 -34.43 39.77 14.56
C ARG A 17 -33.62 38.73 15.38
N THR A 18 -33.83 38.62 16.67
CA THR A 18 -33.17 37.61 17.50
C THR A 18 -33.63 36.20 17.17
N PHE A 19 -34.93 36.03 16.93
CA PHE A 19 -35.51 34.76 16.50
C PHE A 19 -34.90 34.29 15.16
N PHE A 20 -34.91 35.11 14.13
CA PHE A 20 -34.28 34.76 12.84
C PHE A 20 -32.80 34.52 12.97
N GLY A 21 -32.08 35.29 13.79
CA GLY A 21 -30.66 35.07 14.08
C GLY A 21 -30.38 33.70 14.72
N TRP A 22 -31.28 33.26 15.63
CA TRP A 22 -31.18 31.94 16.23
C TRP A 22 -31.46 30.82 15.22
N VAL A 23 -32.56 30.94 14.45
CA VAL A 23 -32.92 29.97 13.39
C VAL A 23 -31.79 29.83 12.37
N THR A 24 -31.18 30.94 11.93
CA THR A 24 -30.06 30.89 10.99
C THR A 24 -28.85 30.16 11.56
N LYS A 25 -28.50 30.41 12.83
CA LYS A 25 -27.38 29.72 13.52
C LYS A 25 -27.65 28.23 13.65
N VAL A 26 -28.87 27.83 14.01
CA VAL A 26 -29.24 26.41 14.12
C VAL A 26 -29.20 25.75 12.74
N ALA A 27 -29.77 26.37 11.71
CA ALA A 27 -29.71 25.84 10.36
C ALA A 27 -28.27 25.72 9.84
N ALA A 28 -27.43 26.74 10.06
CA ALA A 28 -26.03 26.70 9.69
C ALA A 28 -25.27 25.59 10.45
N GLY A 29 -25.59 25.38 11.72
CA GLY A 29 -25.04 24.30 12.53
C GLY A 29 -25.39 22.91 11.97
N PHE A 30 -26.67 22.69 11.60
CA PHE A 30 -27.10 21.44 10.98
C PHE A 30 -26.42 21.18 9.63
N ILE A 31 -26.34 22.20 8.79
CA ILE A 31 -25.65 22.10 7.48
C ILE A 31 -24.17 21.81 7.69
N GLY A 32 -23.51 22.57 8.58
CA GLY A 32 -22.08 22.37 8.89
C GLY A 32 -21.78 20.97 9.42
N PHE A 33 -22.61 20.47 10.35
CA PHE A 33 -22.47 19.11 10.90
C PHE A 33 -22.74 18.04 9.83
N GLY A 34 -23.77 18.24 9.00
CA GLY A 34 -24.12 17.32 7.91
C GLY A 34 -23.03 17.21 6.84
N LEU A 35 -22.25 18.26 6.62
CA LEU A 35 -21.13 18.26 5.69
C LEU A 35 -19.81 17.77 6.37
N ALA A 36 -19.59 18.10 7.61
CA ALA A 36 -18.37 17.74 8.34
C ALA A 36 -18.19 16.23 8.52
N ILE A 37 -19.28 15.50 8.80
CA ILE A 37 -19.22 14.04 9.01
C ILE A 37 -18.75 13.30 7.76
N PRO A 38 -19.37 13.45 6.57
CA PRO A 38 -18.90 12.75 5.38
C PRO A 38 -17.51 13.21 4.94
N LEU A 39 -17.17 14.49 5.12
CA LEU A 39 -15.84 15.00 4.81
C LEU A 39 -14.78 14.38 5.72
N ALA A 40 -15.02 14.35 7.03
CA ALA A 40 -14.14 13.68 7.99
C ALA A 40 -14.01 12.19 7.68
N GLY A 41 -15.12 11.51 7.40
CA GLY A 41 -15.13 10.11 6.99
C GLY A 41 -14.32 9.87 5.72
N TYR A 42 -14.42 10.75 4.73
CA TYR A 42 -13.63 10.67 3.50
C TYR A 42 -12.13 10.79 3.77
N VAL A 43 -11.71 11.76 4.58
CA VAL A 43 -10.30 11.99 4.91
C VAL A 43 -9.71 10.85 5.77
N ILE A 44 -10.48 10.33 6.72
CA ILE A 44 -10.01 9.32 7.69
C ILE A 44 -10.12 7.89 7.11
N SER A 45 -11.09 7.63 6.22
CA SER A 45 -11.36 6.30 5.65
C SER A 45 -10.14 5.59 5.05
N PRO A 46 -9.23 6.24 4.30
CA PRO A 46 -8.03 5.58 3.77
C PRO A 46 -7.10 5.07 4.87
N ALA A 47 -6.96 5.83 5.97
CA ALA A 47 -6.11 5.45 7.10
C ALA A 47 -6.68 4.26 7.90
N LEU A 48 -8.01 4.13 7.95
CA LEU A 48 -8.68 3.02 8.64
C LEU A 48 -8.76 1.75 7.79
N LYS A 49 -8.71 1.86 6.48
CA LYS A 49 -8.74 0.71 5.56
C LYS A 49 -7.35 0.10 5.42
N ARG A 50 -6.91 -0.69 6.40
CA ARG A 50 -5.78 -1.60 6.19
C ARG A 50 -6.23 -2.67 5.19
N LYS A 51 -5.83 -2.55 3.94
CA LYS A 51 -6.05 -3.59 2.94
C LYS A 51 -5.20 -4.80 3.34
N ALA A 52 -5.83 -5.86 3.83
CA ALA A 52 -5.17 -7.15 3.92
C ALA A 52 -4.71 -7.53 2.50
N ARG A 53 -3.41 -7.78 2.33
CA ARG A 53 -2.88 -8.21 1.04
C ARG A 53 -3.18 -9.71 0.89
N PRO A 54 -3.97 -10.12 -0.12
CA PRO A 54 -4.34 -11.52 -0.28
C PRO A 54 -3.14 -12.37 -0.68
N TRP A 55 -3.18 -13.64 -0.32
CA TRP A 55 -2.33 -14.65 -0.90
C TRP A 55 -2.74 -14.87 -2.36
N VAL A 56 -1.79 -14.78 -3.25
CA VAL A 56 -1.99 -14.90 -4.69
C VAL A 56 -1.27 -16.14 -5.18
N ASP A 57 -1.97 -16.99 -5.90
CA ASP A 57 -1.40 -18.16 -6.54
C ASP A 57 -0.63 -17.73 -7.80
N VAL A 58 0.67 -18.00 -7.82
CA VAL A 58 1.57 -17.65 -8.92
C VAL A 58 2.01 -18.84 -9.76
N GLY A 59 1.64 -20.07 -9.39
CA GLY A 59 1.91 -21.24 -10.22
C GLY A 59 2.15 -22.54 -9.46
N SER A 60 2.44 -23.59 -10.19
CA SER A 60 2.73 -24.94 -9.67
C SER A 60 4.23 -25.10 -9.36
N LEU A 61 4.54 -25.76 -8.24
CA LEU A 61 5.90 -26.17 -7.92
C LEU A 61 6.49 -27.18 -8.90
N ALA A 62 5.62 -27.99 -9.54
CA ALA A 62 6.06 -29.01 -10.50
C ALA A 62 6.72 -28.39 -11.74
N ASP A 63 6.31 -27.16 -12.09
CA ASP A 63 6.81 -26.45 -13.26
C ASP A 63 8.11 -25.65 -12.96
N MET A 64 8.63 -25.75 -11.74
CA MET A 64 9.80 -24.98 -11.31
C MET A 64 11.06 -25.87 -11.30
N PRO A 65 12.09 -25.47 -12.05
CA PRO A 65 13.38 -26.18 -12.03
C PRO A 65 14.03 -26.04 -10.64
N LEU A 66 14.77 -27.07 -10.25
CA LEU A 66 15.55 -27.02 -9.01
C LEU A 66 16.82 -26.22 -9.22
N GLY A 67 17.07 -25.23 -8.37
CA GLY A 67 18.29 -24.44 -8.39
C GLY A 67 18.38 -23.38 -9.49
N ASP A 68 17.39 -23.29 -10.40
CA ASP A 68 17.32 -22.21 -11.38
C ASP A 68 16.12 -21.31 -11.12
N PRO A 69 16.32 -19.98 -11.09
CA PRO A 69 15.26 -19.02 -10.93
C PRO A 69 14.27 -19.05 -12.09
N LYS A 70 12.98 -19.03 -11.76
CA LYS A 70 11.91 -18.89 -12.75
C LYS A 70 11.13 -17.60 -12.48
N GLN A 71 10.93 -16.81 -13.54
CA GLN A 71 10.00 -15.69 -13.46
C GLN A 71 8.57 -16.22 -13.59
N LEU A 72 7.73 -15.83 -12.64
CA LEU A 72 6.31 -16.20 -12.62
C LEU A 72 5.50 -14.92 -12.74
N ASP A 73 4.66 -14.88 -13.78
CA ASP A 73 3.79 -13.76 -14.06
C ASP A 73 2.39 -14.01 -13.49
N HIS A 74 1.80 -12.99 -12.91
CA HIS A 74 0.44 -13.00 -12.42
C HIS A 74 -0.31 -11.77 -12.89
N VAL A 75 -1.47 -11.99 -13.49
CA VAL A 75 -2.36 -10.90 -13.90
C VAL A 75 -3.41 -10.68 -12.83
N THR A 76 -3.37 -9.51 -12.21
CA THR A 76 -4.35 -9.09 -11.21
C THR A 76 -5.28 -8.05 -11.80
N THR A 77 -6.58 -8.22 -11.59
CA THR A 77 -7.55 -7.16 -11.91
C THR A 77 -7.63 -6.20 -10.73
N ILE A 78 -7.22 -4.97 -10.96
CA ILE A 78 -7.36 -3.87 -10.00
C ILE A 78 -8.68 -3.16 -10.31
N GLN A 79 -9.53 -3.04 -9.30
CA GLN A 79 -10.75 -2.23 -9.39
C GLN A 79 -10.55 -0.95 -8.57
N ASP A 80 -10.55 0.18 -9.24
CA ASP A 80 -10.51 1.49 -8.61
C ASP A 80 -11.81 2.24 -8.96
N GLY A 81 -12.72 2.28 -7.98
CA GLY A 81 -14.08 2.76 -8.21
C GLY A 81 -14.80 1.95 -9.29
N TYR A 82 -15.13 2.58 -10.40
CA TYR A 82 -15.81 1.97 -11.55
C TYR A 82 -14.85 1.45 -12.63
N LEU A 83 -13.55 1.77 -12.53
CA LEU A 83 -12.54 1.36 -13.49
C LEU A 83 -11.97 0.00 -13.10
N LYS A 84 -11.94 -0.92 -14.06
CA LYS A 84 -11.24 -2.19 -13.97
C LYS A 84 -10.02 -2.14 -14.86
N SER A 85 -8.84 -2.28 -14.29
CA SER A 85 -7.58 -2.39 -15.04
C SER A 85 -6.91 -3.71 -14.73
N GLN A 86 -6.21 -4.27 -15.70
CA GLN A 86 -5.36 -5.42 -15.50
C GLN A 86 -3.94 -4.93 -15.17
N SER A 87 -3.38 -5.41 -14.09
CA SER A 87 -1.99 -5.17 -13.71
C SER A 87 -1.25 -6.50 -13.77
N GLN A 88 -0.23 -6.56 -14.61
CA GLN A 88 0.68 -7.70 -14.65
C GLN A 88 1.74 -7.49 -13.57
N LYS A 89 1.84 -8.46 -12.68
CA LYS A 89 2.88 -8.51 -11.65
C LYS A 89 3.73 -9.75 -11.89
N ALA A 90 5.02 -9.63 -11.70
CA ALA A 90 5.95 -10.74 -11.80
C ALA A 90 6.63 -10.97 -10.45
N VAL A 91 7.17 -12.17 -10.26
CA VAL A 91 8.07 -12.51 -9.15
C VAL A 91 9.16 -13.43 -9.67
N TRP A 92 10.32 -13.41 -9.04
CA TRP A 92 11.35 -14.42 -9.26
C TRP A 92 11.28 -15.47 -8.16
N ALA A 93 11.07 -16.72 -8.53
CA ALA A 93 10.99 -17.83 -7.61
C ALA A 93 12.17 -18.78 -7.81
N VAL A 94 12.84 -19.15 -6.71
CA VAL A 94 14.00 -20.06 -6.69
C VAL A 94 13.67 -21.22 -5.80
N LYS A 95 13.55 -22.42 -6.38
CA LYS A 95 13.33 -23.67 -5.63
C LYS A 95 14.66 -24.17 -5.10
N GLN A 96 14.75 -24.27 -3.78
CA GLN A 96 15.93 -24.74 -3.07
C GLN A 96 15.99 -26.28 -3.00
N PRO A 97 17.19 -26.89 -2.81
CA PRO A 97 17.32 -28.33 -2.67
C PRO A 97 16.58 -28.91 -1.44
N ASP A 98 16.36 -28.11 -0.40
CA ASP A 98 15.61 -28.48 0.80
C ASP A 98 14.07 -28.44 0.61
N GLY A 99 13.61 -28.12 -0.61
CA GLY A 99 12.21 -28.02 -0.97
C GLY A 99 11.57 -26.67 -0.63
N GLN A 100 12.29 -25.75 -0.01
CA GLN A 100 11.82 -24.38 0.21
C GLN A 100 11.87 -23.58 -1.09
N VAL A 101 11.04 -22.56 -1.18
CA VAL A 101 11.03 -21.64 -2.32
C VAL A 101 11.30 -20.22 -1.82
N ARG A 102 12.35 -19.61 -2.32
CA ARG A 102 12.58 -18.16 -2.14
C ARG A 102 11.89 -17.40 -3.24
N VAL A 103 11.18 -16.37 -2.86
CA VAL A 103 10.48 -15.50 -3.83
C VAL A 103 10.99 -14.09 -3.67
N PHE A 104 11.54 -13.54 -4.75
CA PHE A 104 12.06 -12.19 -4.80
C PHE A 104 11.11 -11.25 -5.51
N SER A 105 11.05 -10.02 -5.04
CA SER A 105 10.45 -8.90 -5.76
C SER A 105 11.16 -8.72 -7.12
N PRO A 106 10.46 -8.43 -8.22
CA PRO A 106 11.09 -8.25 -9.53
C PRO A 106 11.85 -6.92 -9.67
N MET A 107 11.92 -6.15 -8.59
CA MET A 107 12.47 -4.80 -8.58
C MET A 107 13.87 -4.79 -7.97
N CYS A 108 14.82 -4.18 -8.69
CA CYS A 108 16.17 -3.94 -8.20
C CYS A 108 16.16 -2.96 -7.02
N THR A 109 16.88 -3.29 -5.96
CA THR A 109 16.94 -2.49 -4.73
C THR A 109 17.68 -1.17 -4.87
N HIS A 110 18.35 -0.92 -6.01
CA HIS A 110 18.98 0.37 -6.31
C HIS A 110 17.92 1.45 -6.59
N LEU A 111 17.25 1.41 -7.73
CA LEU A 111 16.26 2.41 -8.17
C LEU A 111 15.00 1.77 -8.78
N GLY A 112 14.68 0.52 -8.44
CA GLY A 112 13.43 -0.10 -8.82
C GLY A 112 13.34 -0.58 -10.27
N CYS A 113 14.46 -0.67 -11.03
CA CYS A 113 14.44 -1.29 -12.35
C CYS A 113 14.15 -2.80 -12.27
N GLY A 114 13.55 -3.36 -13.30
CA GLY A 114 13.49 -4.81 -13.47
C GLY A 114 14.91 -5.38 -13.71
N TYR A 115 15.10 -6.62 -13.31
CA TYR A 115 16.36 -7.34 -13.52
C TYR A 115 16.09 -8.71 -14.18
N ARG A 116 17.12 -9.37 -14.68
CA ARG A 116 17.05 -10.65 -15.39
C ARG A 116 17.98 -11.66 -14.77
N TRP A 117 17.65 -12.94 -14.91
CA TRP A 117 18.53 -14.04 -14.60
C TRP A 117 19.46 -14.31 -15.77
N ASP A 118 20.73 -14.44 -15.49
CA ASP A 118 21.76 -14.92 -16.39
C ASP A 118 22.13 -16.36 -16.00
N GLY A 119 21.69 -17.31 -16.79
CA GLY A 119 21.88 -18.74 -16.51
C GLY A 119 23.30 -19.24 -16.70
N GLU A 120 24.13 -18.53 -17.49
CA GLU A 120 25.54 -18.86 -17.71
C GLU A 120 26.38 -18.45 -16.51
N GLU A 121 26.21 -17.22 -16.04
CA GLU A 121 26.93 -16.69 -14.89
C GLU A 121 26.24 -17.00 -13.55
N LYS A 122 25.02 -17.54 -13.57
CA LYS A 122 24.18 -17.83 -12.41
C LYS A 122 23.99 -16.62 -11.49
N GLN A 123 23.63 -15.49 -12.08
CA GLN A 123 23.47 -14.22 -11.41
C GLN A 123 22.23 -13.47 -11.93
N PHE A 124 21.63 -12.69 -11.05
CA PHE A 124 20.64 -11.71 -11.45
C PHE A 124 21.34 -10.40 -11.84
N LYS A 125 21.03 -9.88 -13.00
CA LYS A 125 21.65 -8.66 -13.56
C LYS A 125 20.61 -7.58 -13.81
N CYS A 126 20.84 -6.40 -13.23
CA CYS A 126 20.03 -5.21 -13.46
C CYS A 126 20.66 -4.37 -14.61
N PRO A 127 19.95 -4.18 -15.74
CA PRO A 127 20.52 -3.51 -16.90
C PRO A 127 20.66 -1.99 -16.73
N CYS A 128 19.96 -1.37 -15.76
CA CYS A 128 19.94 0.08 -15.62
C CYS A 128 21.28 0.65 -15.15
N HIS A 129 21.85 0.07 -14.09
CA HIS A 129 23.08 0.60 -13.49
C HIS A 129 24.07 -0.51 -13.09
N GLY A 130 23.90 -1.71 -13.64
CA GLY A 130 24.86 -2.80 -13.46
C GLY A 130 24.90 -3.42 -12.07
N SER A 131 23.81 -3.34 -11.29
CA SER A 131 23.73 -4.13 -10.06
C SER A 131 23.63 -5.62 -10.38
N VAL A 132 24.42 -6.43 -9.69
CA VAL A 132 24.50 -7.88 -9.84
C VAL A 132 24.22 -8.54 -8.50
N PHE A 133 23.41 -9.60 -8.53
CA PHE A 133 23.05 -10.36 -7.33
C PHE A 133 23.27 -11.86 -7.60
N ASP A 134 23.67 -12.59 -6.56
CA ASP A 134 23.75 -14.04 -6.63
C ASP A 134 22.34 -14.70 -6.60
N ILE A 135 22.33 -16.03 -6.65
CA ILE A 135 21.06 -16.80 -6.61
C ILE A 135 20.32 -16.68 -5.28
N GLU A 136 21.02 -16.35 -4.20
CA GLU A 136 20.43 -16.05 -2.88
C GLU A 136 19.89 -14.61 -2.79
N GLY A 137 20.10 -13.80 -3.84
CA GLY A 137 19.70 -12.41 -3.91
C GLY A 137 20.67 -11.44 -3.23
N LYS A 138 21.86 -11.88 -2.82
CA LYS A 138 22.89 -11.01 -2.22
C LYS A 138 23.57 -10.17 -3.28
N VAL A 139 23.95 -8.94 -2.93
CA VAL A 139 24.70 -8.06 -3.83
C VAL A 139 26.10 -8.61 -4.07
N VAL A 140 26.44 -8.82 -5.33
CA VAL A 140 27.77 -9.21 -5.78
C VAL A 140 28.55 -8.02 -6.31
N ALA A 141 27.86 -7.14 -7.07
CA ALA A 141 28.47 -5.95 -7.65
C ALA A 141 27.41 -4.87 -7.93
N GLY A 142 27.90 -3.64 -8.16
CA GLY A 142 27.07 -2.50 -8.55
C GLY A 142 26.53 -1.68 -7.39
N PRO A 143 25.66 -0.70 -7.68
CA PRO A 143 25.25 0.31 -6.72
C PRO A 143 24.07 -0.09 -5.83
N ALA A 144 23.55 -1.32 -5.89
CA ALA A 144 22.44 -1.76 -5.04
C ALA A 144 22.84 -1.72 -3.56
N PRO A 145 22.08 -1.01 -2.70
CA PRO A 145 22.46 -0.80 -1.30
C PRO A 145 22.15 -1.99 -0.38
N ARG A 146 21.33 -2.95 -0.86
CA ARG A 146 20.92 -4.13 -0.09
C ARG A 146 20.61 -5.31 -1.03
N PRO A 147 20.49 -6.55 -0.49
CA PRO A 147 20.02 -7.71 -1.24
C PRO A 147 18.64 -7.51 -1.86
N LEU A 148 18.25 -8.40 -2.77
CA LEU A 148 16.92 -8.44 -3.35
C LEU A 148 15.86 -8.62 -2.25
N ASP A 149 14.76 -7.90 -2.36
CA ASP A 149 13.68 -7.94 -1.40
C ASP A 149 12.90 -9.27 -1.50
N LEU A 150 12.74 -9.96 -0.37
CA LEU A 150 11.98 -11.20 -0.29
C LEU A 150 10.48 -10.93 -0.12
N LEU A 151 9.68 -11.66 -0.86
CA LEU A 151 8.22 -11.66 -0.71
C LEU A 151 7.78 -12.82 0.21
N PRO A 152 6.81 -12.61 1.10
CA PRO A 152 6.20 -13.69 1.85
C PRO A 152 5.60 -14.72 0.88
N SER A 153 6.00 -15.98 1.07
CA SER A 153 5.54 -17.09 0.23
C SER A 153 5.21 -18.29 1.08
N LYS A 154 4.31 -19.13 0.58
CA LYS A 154 3.96 -20.42 1.17
C LYS A 154 3.59 -21.41 0.07
N ILE A 155 3.70 -22.70 0.41
CA ILE A 155 3.31 -23.79 -0.48
C ILE A 155 2.05 -24.42 0.07
N GLU A 156 0.98 -24.48 -0.72
CA GLU A 156 -0.25 -25.17 -0.39
C GLU A 156 -0.69 -26.04 -1.58
N ASN A 157 -0.95 -27.31 -1.33
CA ASN A 157 -1.40 -28.26 -2.35
C ASN A 157 -0.51 -28.30 -3.61
N GLY A 158 0.81 -28.16 -3.46
CA GLY A 158 1.76 -28.13 -4.56
C GLY A 158 1.78 -26.82 -5.39
N ARG A 159 1.08 -25.79 -4.91
CA ARG A 159 1.04 -24.47 -5.54
C ARG A 159 1.79 -23.45 -4.68
N LEU A 160 2.44 -22.52 -5.36
CA LEU A 160 3.13 -21.39 -4.73
C LEU A 160 2.19 -20.21 -4.57
N LEU A 161 1.95 -19.81 -3.33
CA LEU A 161 1.21 -18.61 -2.99
C LEU A 161 2.15 -17.53 -2.49
N VAL A 162 1.94 -16.30 -2.94
CA VAL A 162 2.78 -15.15 -2.64
C VAL A 162 1.93 -13.96 -2.20
N VAL A 163 2.45 -13.18 -1.25
CA VAL A 163 1.89 -11.86 -0.93
C VAL A 163 2.75 -10.80 -1.61
N PHE A 164 2.16 -10.09 -2.56
CA PHE A 164 2.84 -9.00 -3.25
C PHE A 164 3.03 -7.81 -2.32
N LYS A 165 4.28 -7.41 -2.13
CA LYS A 165 4.69 -6.24 -1.35
C LYS A 165 5.50 -5.31 -2.23
N GLU A 166 5.41 -4.02 -1.94
CA GLU A 166 6.20 -2.99 -2.59
C GLU A 166 7.20 -2.44 -1.57
N PHE A 167 8.43 -2.24 -2.02
CA PHE A 167 9.53 -1.80 -1.16
C PHE A 167 10.14 -0.52 -1.72
N LYS A 168 10.57 0.36 -0.84
CA LYS A 168 11.24 1.59 -1.22
C LYS A 168 12.66 1.27 -1.73
N PRO A 169 13.00 1.57 -3.00
CA PRO A 169 14.36 1.39 -3.50
C PRO A 169 15.31 2.48 -2.98
N GLY A 170 16.62 2.30 -3.17
CA GLY A 170 17.66 3.29 -2.83
C GLY A 170 17.96 3.40 -1.33
N THR A 171 17.46 2.50 -0.49
CA THR A 171 17.72 2.48 0.95
C THR A 171 18.48 1.22 1.35
N GLY A 172 19.40 1.31 2.33
CA GLY A 172 20.08 0.15 2.89
C GLY A 172 19.18 -0.71 3.76
N GLU A 173 18.10 -0.15 4.28
CA GLU A 173 17.09 -0.85 5.07
C GLU A 173 15.89 -1.23 4.21
N VAL A 174 15.21 -2.32 4.59
CA VAL A 174 13.97 -2.76 3.94
C VAL A 174 12.81 -1.94 4.47
N ILE A 175 12.26 -1.07 3.63
CA ILE A 175 11.09 -0.23 3.96
C ILE A 175 9.93 -0.68 3.06
N GLU A 176 8.89 -1.24 3.66
CA GLU A 176 7.64 -1.61 2.97
C GLU A 176 6.77 -0.36 2.77
N LEU A 177 6.14 -0.24 1.57
CA LEU A 177 5.28 0.87 1.16
C LEU A 177 3.78 0.56 1.33
#